data_5684022a5f76e297b9d25a148f528c29
#
_entry.id   5684022a5f76e297b9d25a148f528c29
#
_cell.length_a   1.000
_cell.length_b   1.000
_cell.length_c   1.000
_cell.angle_alpha   90.00
_cell.angle_beta   90.00
_cell.angle_gamma   90.00
#
_symmetry.space_group_name_H-M   'P 1'
#
loop_
_entity.id
_entity.type
_entity.pdbx_description
1 polymer ?
#
loop_
_entity_poly.entity_id
_entity_poly.type
_entity_poly.pdbx_seq_one_letter_code
_entity_poly.pdbx_strand_id
1 'polypeptide(L)'
;MNTFKLYLQKYTPLQQILFLAFAVRLISVFFSRGFGFHDDHFLIIEASQSWVDGHDYNNWLPSETDPNRQPSGHPLFYVGFQFLFFNFLKILSITDPQTKMFFVRLLHALWSLLIIKYAYKITEKLSTIKIANYVGVFLAVFWFMPFISVRNLAELVCLPPLMLGIFLIIEKQTFKNYLFAGLLFGVAFSIRFQIVFMLAGLGIAILILKTPFKYILSIVLGFIITILFTCGLV
;
A
#
# COMPACT_ATOMS: atom_id res chain seq x y z
N MET A 1 13.08 -39.26 6.71
CA MET A 1 12.10 -38.16 6.51
C MET A 1 12.87 -36.85 6.72
N ASN A 2 12.99 -36.01 5.69
CA ASN A 2 13.93 -34.88 5.65
C ASN A 2 13.68 -33.88 6.78
N THR A 3 14.73 -33.49 7.51
CA THR A 3 14.74 -32.45 8.56
C THR A 3 14.05 -31.15 8.11
N PHE A 4 14.18 -30.82 6.83
CA PHE A 4 13.50 -29.67 6.18
C PHE A 4 11.97 -29.80 6.20
N LYS A 5 11.44 -31.02 6.00
CA LYS A 5 9.98 -31.26 6.02
C LYS A 5 9.39 -31.09 7.43
N LEU A 6 10.15 -31.51 8.44
CA LEU A 6 9.80 -31.31 9.86
C LEU A 6 9.81 -29.82 10.25
N TYR A 7 10.76 -29.03 9.69
CA TYR A 7 10.86 -27.59 9.95
C TYR A 7 9.68 -26.83 9.34
N LEU A 8 9.27 -27.19 8.11
CA LEU A 8 8.12 -26.57 7.45
C LEU A 8 6.79 -26.87 8.14
N GLN A 9 6.64 -28.05 8.77
CA GLN A 9 5.42 -28.42 9.51
C GLN A 9 5.16 -27.55 10.76
N LYS A 10 6.20 -26.82 11.24
CA LYS A 10 6.07 -25.88 12.37
C LYS A 10 5.30 -24.60 12.01
N TYR A 11 5.23 -24.24 10.74
CA TYR A 11 4.65 -22.99 10.27
C TYR A 11 3.32 -23.23 9.56
N THR A 12 2.37 -22.30 9.74
CA THR A 12 1.10 -22.35 9.01
C THR A 12 1.34 -22.14 7.50
N PRO A 13 0.43 -22.62 6.61
CA PRO A 13 0.56 -22.40 5.17
C PRO A 13 0.75 -20.93 4.80
N LEU A 14 0.01 -20.02 5.44
CA LEU A 14 0.16 -18.58 5.23
C LEU A 14 1.58 -18.09 5.59
N GLN A 15 2.16 -18.54 6.71
CA GLN A 15 3.52 -18.17 7.09
C GLN A 15 4.55 -18.67 6.06
N GLN A 16 4.41 -19.90 5.58
CA GLN A 16 5.29 -20.45 4.54
C GLN A 16 5.21 -19.63 3.24
N ILE A 17 3.99 -19.26 2.82
CA ILE A 17 3.77 -18.40 1.65
C ILE A 17 4.39 -17.03 1.84
N LEU A 18 4.25 -16.42 3.02
CA LEU A 18 4.85 -15.11 3.30
C LEU A 18 6.38 -15.16 3.34
N PHE A 19 6.98 -16.24 3.85
CA PHE A 19 8.44 -16.43 3.78
C PHE A 19 8.92 -16.58 2.33
N LEU A 20 8.24 -17.38 1.52
CA LEU A 20 8.53 -17.50 0.09
C LEU A 20 8.41 -16.13 -0.61
N ALA A 21 7.31 -15.43 -0.38
CA ALA A 21 7.06 -14.13 -0.95
C ALA A 21 8.13 -13.10 -0.56
N PHE A 22 8.55 -13.10 0.70
CA PHE A 22 9.62 -12.23 1.17
C PHE A 22 10.95 -12.57 0.52
N ALA A 23 11.32 -13.84 0.45
CA ALA A 23 12.58 -14.27 -0.17
C ALA A 23 12.68 -13.84 -1.65
N VAL A 24 11.61 -14.05 -2.43
CA VAL A 24 11.58 -13.65 -3.85
C VAL A 24 11.61 -12.12 -4.01
N ARG A 25 10.89 -11.37 -3.15
CA ARG A 25 10.93 -9.91 -3.14
C ARG A 25 12.29 -9.37 -2.71
N LEU A 26 12.95 -10.03 -1.77
CA LEU A 26 14.30 -9.64 -1.35
C LEU A 26 15.29 -9.75 -2.52
N ILE A 27 15.21 -10.79 -3.34
CA ILE A 27 15.97 -10.88 -4.59
C ILE A 27 15.67 -9.67 -5.47
N SER A 28 14.40 -9.32 -5.64
CA SER A 28 14.01 -8.14 -6.43
C SER A 28 14.52 -6.82 -5.84
N VAL A 29 14.60 -6.66 -4.52
CA VAL A 29 15.18 -5.48 -3.86
C VAL A 29 16.63 -5.25 -4.31
N PHE A 30 17.42 -6.31 -4.40
CA PHE A 30 18.84 -6.21 -4.81
C PHE A 30 18.99 -5.94 -6.31
N PHE A 31 18.18 -6.58 -7.17
CA PHE A 31 18.38 -6.58 -8.61
C PHE A 31 17.52 -5.56 -9.37
N SER A 32 16.44 -5.03 -8.80
CA SER A 32 15.57 -4.04 -9.46
C SER A 32 16.14 -2.63 -9.37
N ARG A 33 17.24 -2.36 -10.04
CA ARG A 33 17.84 -1.01 -10.11
C ARG A 33 17.07 -0.10 -11.08
N GLY A 34 17.30 1.21 -10.97
CA GLY A 34 16.64 2.24 -11.76
C GLY A 34 15.17 2.46 -11.41
N PHE A 35 14.53 3.42 -12.05
CA PHE A 35 13.09 3.68 -11.91
C PHE A 35 12.32 2.80 -12.91
N GLY A 36 11.24 2.16 -12.44
CA GLY A 36 10.41 1.30 -13.29
C GLY A 36 9.19 2.01 -13.87
N PHE A 37 8.75 3.09 -13.20
CA PHE A 37 7.56 3.87 -13.55
C PHE A 37 7.91 5.34 -13.44
N HIS A 38 7.79 6.05 -14.57
CA HIS A 38 8.27 7.42 -14.73
C HIS A 38 7.55 8.38 -13.76
N ASP A 39 6.23 8.45 -13.84
CA ASP A 39 5.44 9.41 -13.07
C ASP A 39 5.59 9.20 -11.56
N ASP A 40 5.46 7.97 -11.08
CA ASP A 40 5.60 7.67 -9.65
C ASP A 40 7.02 7.96 -9.12
N HIS A 41 8.05 7.83 -9.97
CA HIS A 41 9.41 8.19 -9.56
C HIS A 41 9.53 9.72 -9.36
N PHE A 42 9.21 10.49 -10.39
CA PHE A 42 9.42 11.93 -10.36
C PHE A 42 8.45 12.65 -9.42
N LEU A 43 7.16 12.27 -9.45
CA LEU A 43 6.12 12.92 -8.64
C LEU A 43 6.15 12.51 -7.17
N ILE A 44 6.81 11.43 -6.80
CA ILE A 44 6.84 10.96 -5.41
C ILE A 44 8.25 10.99 -4.85
N ILE A 45 9.21 10.28 -5.47
CA ILE A 45 10.56 10.13 -4.91
C ILE A 45 11.36 11.41 -5.04
N GLU A 46 11.43 12.00 -6.24
CA GLU A 46 12.17 13.24 -6.45
C GLU A 46 11.49 14.44 -5.78
N ALA A 47 10.15 14.50 -5.82
CA ALA A 47 9.41 15.50 -5.08
C ALA A 47 9.69 15.44 -3.58
N SER A 48 9.70 14.24 -2.98
CA SER A 48 10.00 14.05 -1.56
C SER A 48 11.45 14.45 -1.23
N GLN A 49 12.40 14.11 -2.11
CA GLN A 49 13.80 14.50 -1.94
C GLN A 49 13.99 16.01 -2.07
N SER A 50 13.28 16.66 -3.01
CA SER A 50 13.29 18.13 -3.17
C SER A 50 12.85 18.82 -1.88
N TRP A 51 11.82 18.31 -1.21
CA TRP A 51 11.38 18.84 0.08
C TRP A 51 12.43 18.65 1.19
N VAL A 52 13.15 17.51 1.23
CA VAL A 52 14.24 17.27 2.19
C VAL A 52 15.39 18.24 1.97
N ASP A 53 15.67 18.62 0.73
CA ASP A 53 16.74 19.52 0.34
C ASP A 53 16.31 21.00 0.42
N GLY A 54 15.01 21.27 0.60
CA GLY A 54 14.44 22.62 0.62
C GLY A 54 14.38 23.29 -0.75
N HIS A 55 14.42 22.49 -1.83
CA HIS A 55 14.45 22.99 -3.20
C HIS A 55 13.69 22.04 -4.15
N ASP A 56 12.73 22.57 -4.91
CA ASP A 56 11.98 21.82 -5.93
C ASP A 56 12.74 21.79 -7.26
N TYR A 57 13.60 20.80 -7.45
CA TYR A 57 14.48 20.67 -8.62
C TYR A 57 13.74 20.60 -9.96
N ASN A 58 12.57 20.03 -9.99
CA ASN A 58 11.81 19.82 -11.22
C ASN A 58 10.61 20.74 -11.34
N ASN A 59 10.39 21.60 -10.37
CA ASN A 59 9.24 22.52 -10.33
C ASN A 59 7.88 21.78 -10.44
N TRP A 60 7.78 20.61 -9.83
CA TRP A 60 6.62 19.71 -9.95
C TRP A 60 5.60 19.91 -8.83
N LEU A 61 6.06 20.50 -7.71
CA LEU A 61 5.20 20.75 -6.57
C LEU A 61 4.51 22.12 -6.69
N PRO A 62 3.31 22.29 -6.15
CA PRO A 62 2.70 23.59 -6.02
C PRO A 62 3.67 24.52 -5.26
N SER A 63 3.97 25.68 -5.83
CA SER A 63 4.87 26.65 -5.24
C SER A 63 4.13 27.98 -5.11
N GLU A 64 4.28 28.64 -3.97
CA GLU A 64 3.74 29.99 -3.76
C GLU A 64 4.39 31.04 -4.67
N THR A 65 5.54 30.73 -5.28
CA THR A 65 6.30 31.63 -6.12
C THR A 65 5.76 31.74 -7.55
N ASP A 66 4.90 30.82 -8.01
CA ASP A 66 4.25 30.88 -9.31
C ASP A 66 2.73 30.78 -9.18
N PRO A 67 2.02 31.92 -9.12
CA PRO A 67 0.56 31.93 -8.96
C PRO A 67 -0.20 31.34 -10.16
N ASN A 68 0.44 31.17 -11.32
CA ASN A 68 -0.17 30.59 -12.52
C ASN A 68 0.02 29.07 -12.60
N ARG A 69 0.74 28.48 -11.66
CA ARG A 69 1.03 27.07 -11.66
C ARG A 69 -0.21 26.25 -11.26
N GLN A 70 -0.62 25.37 -12.14
CA GLN A 70 -1.70 24.44 -11.85
C GLN A 70 -1.22 23.40 -10.81
N PRO A 71 -2.07 23.02 -9.84
CA PRO A 71 -1.78 21.90 -8.95
C PRO A 71 -1.47 20.65 -9.76
N SER A 72 -0.53 19.84 -9.29
CA SER A 72 -0.09 18.62 -10.00
C SER A 72 -1.20 17.58 -10.21
N GLY A 73 -2.35 17.72 -9.51
CA GLY A 73 -3.44 16.73 -9.53
C GLY A 73 -3.10 15.41 -8.86
N HIS A 74 -1.92 15.29 -8.26
CA HIS A 74 -1.48 14.09 -7.55
C HIS A 74 -1.67 14.24 -6.03
N PRO A 75 -2.05 13.14 -5.32
CA PRO A 75 -2.16 13.16 -3.88
C PRO A 75 -0.79 13.37 -3.23
N LEU A 76 -0.66 14.38 -2.37
CA LEU A 76 0.59 14.67 -1.67
C LEU A 76 0.82 13.81 -0.42
N PHE A 77 -0.18 13.08 0.05
CA PHE A 77 -0.09 12.24 1.24
C PHE A 77 1.06 11.22 1.16
N TYR A 78 1.20 10.54 0.03
CA TYR A 78 2.27 9.57 -0.15
C TYR A 78 3.64 10.23 -0.36
N VAL A 79 3.69 11.39 -0.99
CA VAL A 79 4.90 12.24 -1.07
C VAL A 79 5.36 12.62 0.34
N GLY A 80 4.45 13.07 1.21
CA GLY A 80 4.72 13.40 2.60
C GLY A 80 5.27 12.21 3.40
N PHE A 81 4.76 11.00 3.17
CA PHE A 81 5.30 9.79 3.80
C PHE A 81 6.75 9.52 3.36
N GLN A 82 7.04 9.62 2.07
CA GLN A 82 8.42 9.46 1.56
C GLN A 82 9.34 10.57 2.05
N PHE A 83 8.87 11.80 2.17
CA PHE A 83 9.60 12.91 2.78
C PHE A 83 10.02 12.59 4.22
N LEU A 84 9.11 12.10 5.06
CA LEU A 84 9.43 11.68 6.42
C LEU A 84 10.45 10.54 6.45
N PHE A 85 10.29 9.58 5.55
CA PHE A 85 11.22 8.46 5.42
C PHE A 85 12.62 8.92 4.99
N PHE A 86 12.74 9.83 4.04
CA PHE A 86 14.03 10.38 3.61
C PHE A 86 14.69 11.25 4.68
N ASN A 87 13.92 12.02 5.46
CA ASN A 87 14.44 12.71 6.63
C ASN A 87 15.00 11.73 7.67
N PHE A 88 14.29 10.63 7.93
CA PHE A 88 14.78 9.57 8.81
C PHE A 88 16.11 8.98 8.30
N LEU A 89 16.23 8.67 7.01
CA LEU A 89 17.49 8.21 6.42
C LEU A 89 18.60 9.26 6.51
N LYS A 90 18.26 10.55 6.37
CA LYS A 90 19.21 11.67 6.54
C LYS A 90 19.75 11.75 7.97
N ILE A 91 18.91 11.55 8.98
CA ILE A 91 19.33 11.46 10.40
C ILE A 91 20.31 10.31 10.61
N LEU A 92 20.15 9.19 9.91
CA LEU A 92 21.05 8.04 9.94
C LEU A 92 22.31 8.23 9.07
N SER A 93 22.54 9.45 8.52
CA SER A 93 23.63 9.77 7.60
C SER A 93 23.63 8.94 6.30
N ILE A 94 22.50 8.41 5.89
CA ILE A 94 22.31 7.70 4.62
C ILE A 94 21.90 8.71 3.56
N THR A 95 22.89 9.25 2.85
CA THR A 95 22.70 10.31 1.85
C THR A 95 22.84 9.82 0.41
N ASP A 96 23.54 8.71 0.19
CA ASP A 96 23.73 8.13 -1.14
C ASP A 96 22.41 7.71 -1.79
N PRO A 97 22.10 8.20 -3.01
CA PRO A 97 20.82 7.91 -3.69
C PRO A 97 20.56 6.42 -3.90
N GLN A 98 21.57 5.62 -4.23
CA GLN A 98 21.39 4.19 -4.49
C GLN A 98 21.06 3.44 -3.20
N THR A 99 21.69 3.82 -2.09
CA THR A 99 21.40 3.27 -0.77
C THR A 99 20.00 3.67 -0.30
N LYS A 100 19.59 4.93 -0.48
CA LYS A 100 18.22 5.37 -0.20
C LYS A 100 17.20 4.53 -0.98
N MET A 101 17.40 4.36 -2.28
CA MET A 101 16.50 3.56 -3.13
C MET A 101 16.51 2.07 -2.79
N PHE A 102 17.59 1.53 -2.22
CA PHE A 102 17.59 0.18 -1.64
C PHE A 102 16.60 0.09 -0.48
N PHE A 103 16.63 1.04 0.45
CA PHE A 103 15.70 1.07 1.59
C PHE A 103 14.26 1.35 1.17
N VAL A 104 14.03 2.19 0.16
CA VAL A 104 12.69 2.39 -0.44
C VAL A 104 12.16 1.05 -0.96
N ARG A 105 12.94 0.32 -1.76
CA ARG A 105 12.53 -0.99 -2.27
C ARG A 105 12.27 -2.00 -1.17
N LEU A 106 13.10 -2.02 -0.12
CA LEU A 106 12.91 -2.91 1.03
C LEU A 106 11.61 -2.60 1.78
N LEU A 107 11.31 -1.33 2.00
CA LEU A 107 10.07 -0.89 2.63
C LEU A 107 8.85 -1.36 1.82
N HIS A 108 8.87 -1.16 0.49
CA HIS A 108 7.78 -1.60 -0.39
C HIS A 108 7.66 -3.13 -0.45
N ALA A 109 8.79 -3.85 -0.44
CA ALA A 109 8.79 -5.32 -0.33
C ALA A 109 8.02 -5.78 0.90
N LEU A 110 8.34 -5.24 2.07
CA LEU A 110 7.67 -5.57 3.34
C LEU A 110 6.19 -5.16 3.33
N TRP A 111 5.89 -3.95 2.85
CA TRP A 111 4.53 -3.43 2.74
C TRP A 111 3.65 -4.31 1.85
N SER A 112 4.18 -4.76 0.72
CA SER A 112 3.46 -5.61 -0.24
C SER A 112 3.12 -7.01 0.30
N LEU A 113 3.78 -7.50 1.35
CA LEU A 113 3.41 -8.77 1.99
C LEU A 113 2.00 -8.71 2.60
N LEU A 114 1.55 -7.52 2.99
CA LEU A 114 0.19 -7.32 3.50
C LEU A 114 -0.87 -7.60 2.44
N ILE A 115 -0.57 -7.34 1.16
CA ILE A 115 -1.46 -7.68 0.03
C ILE A 115 -1.72 -9.20 0.04
N ILE A 116 -0.65 -10.00 0.09
CA ILE A 116 -0.73 -11.46 0.11
C ILE A 116 -1.48 -11.95 1.35
N LYS A 117 -1.12 -11.41 2.52
CA LYS A 117 -1.75 -11.76 3.80
C LYS A 117 -3.25 -11.55 3.77
N TYR A 118 -3.72 -10.39 3.31
CA TYR A 118 -5.14 -10.07 3.34
C TYR A 118 -5.90 -10.69 2.16
N ALA A 119 -5.29 -10.83 0.98
CA ALA A 119 -5.88 -11.62 -0.10
C ALA A 119 -6.11 -13.08 0.33
N TYR A 120 -5.11 -13.70 0.98
CA TYR A 120 -5.23 -15.03 1.55
C TYR A 120 -6.40 -15.11 2.55
N LYS A 121 -6.42 -14.21 3.54
CA LYS A 121 -7.44 -14.21 4.60
C LYS A 121 -8.85 -13.95 4.07
N ILE A 122 -9.01 -13.05 3.11
CA ILE A 122 -10.29 -12.79 2.43
C ILE A 122 -10.75 -14.05 1.69
N THR A 123 -9.86 -14.69 0.95
CA THR A 123 -10.18 -15.92 0.20
C THR A 123 -10.50 -17.07 1.14
N GLU A 124 -9.79 -17.22 2.25
CA GLU A 124 -10.05 -18.23 3.28
C GLU A 124 -11.45 -18.07 3.89
N LYS A 125 -11.90 -16.81 4.10
CA LYS A 125 -13.25 -16.50 4.62
C LYS A 125 -14.37 -16.72 3.61
N LEU A 126 -14.13 -16.41 2.34
CA LEU A 126 -15.14 -16.46 1.29
C LEU A 126 -15.19 -17.81 0.55
N SER A 127 -14.16 -18.66 0.73
CA SER A 127 -14.02 -19.90 0.00
C SER A 127 -13.36 -20.99 0.89
N THR A 128 -12.31 -21.62 0.42
CA THR A 128 -11.62 -22.71 1.12
C THR A 128 -10.14 -22.37 1.34
N ILE A 129 -9.53 -22.98 2.37
CA ILE A 129 -8.08 -22.87 2.64
C ILE A 129 -7.24 -23.32 1.45
N LYS A 130 -7.73 -24.30 0.66
CA LYS A 130 -7.05 -24.77 -0.55
C LYS A 130 -6.96 -23.67 -1.60
N ILE A 131 -8.05 -22.94 -1.84
CA ILE A 131 -8.09 -21.82 -2.78
C ILE A 131 -7.26 -20.65 -2.24
N ALA A 132 -7.33 -20.37 -0.93
CA ALA A 132 -6.50 -19.35 -0.30
C ALA A 132 -5.00 -19.63 -0.47
N ASN A 133 -4.56 -20.89 -0.36
CA ASN A 133 -3.18 -21.30 -0.63
C ASN A 133 -2.79 -21.01 -2.09
N TYR A 134 -3.65 -21.32 -3.07
CA TYR A 134 -3.36 -21.03 -4.48
C TYR A 134 -3.25 -19.52 -4.73
N VAL A 135 -4.18 -18.72 -4.19
CA VAL A 135 -4.14 -17.25 -4.31
C VAL A 135 -2.87 -16.69 -3.67
N GLY A 136 -2.51 -17.16 -2.47
CA GLY A 136 -1.32 -16.72 -1.76
C GLY A 136 -0.03 -17.05 -2.52
N VAL A 137 0.12 -18.30 -3.00
CA VAL A 137 1.29 -18.70 -3.80
C VAL A 137 1.33 -17.94 -5.12
N PHE A 138 0.21 -17.80 -5.82
CA PHE A 138 0.14 -17.03 -7.06
C PHE A 138 0.63 -15.60 -6.87
N LEU A 139 0.12 -14.88 -5.86
CA LEU A 139 0.55 -13.51 -5.54
C LEU A 139 2.00 -13.43 -5.04
N ALA A 140 2.53 -14.51 -4.47
CA ALA A 140 3.91 -14.56 -4.01
C ALA A 140 4.90 -14.61 -5.18
N VAL A 141 4.63 -15.47 -6.20
CA VAL A 141 5.63 -15.84 -7.23
C VAL A 141 5.20 -15.52 -8.66
N PHE A 142 4.01 -14.98 -8.90
CA PHE A 142 3.59 -14.62 -10.25
C PHE A 142 4.61 -13.68 -10.88
N TRP A 143 5.05 -13.99 -12.08
CA TRP A 143 6.31 -13.52 -12.67
C TRP A 143 6.63 -12.02 -12.53
N PHE A 144 5.66 -11.14 -12.62
CA PHE A 144 5.88 -9.70 -12.46
C PHE A 144 5.69 -9.19 -11.02
N MET A 145 4.94 -9.91 -10.16
CA MET A 145 4.60 -9.47 -8.81
C MET A 145 5.81 -9.14 -7.93
N PRO A 146 6.87 -9.97 -7.86
CA PRO A 146 8.05 -9.62 -7.09
C PRO A 146 8.73 -8.33 -7.56
N PHE A 147 8.75 -8.10 -8.87
CA PHE A 147 9.37 -6.92 -9.47
C PHE A 147 8.59 -5.64 -9.15
N ILE A 148 7.28 -5.61 -9.41
CA ILE A 148 6.46 -4.40 -9.16
C ILE A 148 6.26 -4.14 -7.68
N SER A 149 6.27 -5.18 -6.83
CA SER A 149 6.06 -5.08 -5.39
C SER A 149 7.16 -4.35 -4.63
N VAL A 150 8.32 -4.15 -5.24
CA VAL A 150 9.44 -3.41 -4.64
C VAL A 150 9.55 -1.97 -5.16
N ARG A 151 8.67 -1.59 -6.06
CA ARG A 151 8.63 -0.24 -6.66
C ARG A 151 7.70 0.68 -5.88
N ASN A 152 7.95 1.97 -5.93
CA ASN A 152 7.09 2.99 -5.34
C ASN A 152 5.81 3.26 -6.15
N LEU A 153 5.24 2.24 -6.75
CA LEU A 153 4.02 2.32 -7.55
C LEU A 153 2.81 2.59 -6.64
N ALA A 154 2.18 3.75 -6.80
CA ALA A 154 1.07 4.20 -5.96
C ALA A 154 -0.11 3.20 -5.96
N GLU A 155 -0.36 2.54 -7.10
CA GLU A 155 -1.37 1.48 -7.25
C GLU A 155 -1.13 0.30 -6.32
N LEU A 156 0.12 -0.07 -6.07
CA LEU A 156 0.43 -1.16 -5.14
C LEU A 156 0.50 -0.69 -3.68
N VAL A 157 0.91 0.55 -3.47
CA VAL A 157 1.02 1.11 -2.11
C VAL A 157 -0.35 1.30 -1.47
N CYS A 158 -1.39 1.61 -2.25
CA CYS A 158 -2.76 1.76 -1.75
C CYS A 158 -3.48 0.42 -1.50
N LEU A 159 -3.00 -0.71 -2.04
CA LEU A 159 -3.66 -2.02 -1.87
C LEU A 159 -3.67 -2.56 -0.43
N PRO A 160 -2.59 -2.52 0.36
CA PRO A 160 -2.63 -3.02 1.73
C PRO A 160 -3.73 -2.41 2.60
N PRO A 161 -3.89 -1.07 2.72
CA PRO A 161 -5.00 -0.51 3.47
C PRO A 161 -6.36 -0.85 2.87
N LEU A 162 -6.51 -0.86 1.55
CA LEU A 162 -7.73 -1.29 0.89
C LEU A 162 -8.11 -2.74 1.26
N MET A 163 -7.18 -3.68 1.11
CA MET A 163 -7.39 -5.09 1.40
C MET A 163 -7.68 -5.35 2.88
N LEU A 164 -6.99 -4.66 3.79
CA LEU A 164 -7.28 -4.74 5.22
C LEU A 164 -8.69 -4.21 5.52
N GLY A 165 -9.10 -3.09 4.94
CA GLY A 165 -10.45 -2.55 5.09
C GLY A 165 -11.52 -3.53 4.64
N ILE A 166 -11.35 -4.14 3.47
CA ILE A 166 -12.24 -5.20 2.96
C ILE A 166 -12.28 -6.41 3.91
N PHE A 167 -11.12 -6.85 4.39
CA PHE A 167 -11.03 -7.95 5.35
C PHE A 167 -11.82 -7.65 6.63
N LEU A 168 -11.70 -6.45 7.20
CA LEU A 168 -12.41 -6.06 8.43
C LEU A 168 -13.94 -6.09 8.26
N ILE A 169 -14.46 -5.70 7.09
CA ILE A 169 -15.90 -5.77 6.78
C ILE A 169 -16.37 -7.22 6.74
N ILE A 170 -15.57 -8.11 6.13
CA ILE A 170 -15.92 -9.54 5.95
C ILE A 170 -15.75 -10.29 7.27
N GLU A 171 -14.76 -9.93 8.09
CA GLU A 171 -14.43 -10.67 9.31
C GLU A 171 -15.54 -10.59 10.35
N LYS A 172 -16.02 -9.38 10.64
CA LYS A 172 -17.04 -9.19 11.67
C LYS A 172 -17.85 -7.90 11.45
N GLN A 173 -19.16 -8.03 11.43
CA GLN A 173 -20.08 -6.91 11.29
C GLN A 173 -20.22 -6.14 12.62
N THR A 174 -19.27 -5.25 12.89
CA THR A 174 -19.30 -4.36 14.06
C THR A 174 -19.06 -2.91 13.65
N PHE A 175 -19.60 -1.96 14.41
CA PHE A 175 -19.37 -0.52 14.18
C PHE A 175 -17.86 -0.22 14.09
N LYS A 176 -17.06 -0.78 15.01
CA LYS A 176 -15.61 -0.59 15.07
C LYS A 176 -14.92 -1.05 13.79
N ASN A 177 -15.20 -2.27 13.31
CA ASN A 177 -14.57 -2.80 12.09
C ASN A 177 -14.92 -1.96 10.86
N TYR A 178 -16.17 -1.52 10.75
CA TYR A 178 -16.62 -0.70 9.63
C TYR A 178 -16.06 0.71 9.69
N LEU A 179 -15.91 1.30 10.89
CA LEU A 179 -15.23 2.58 11.07
C LEU A 179 -13.75 2.50 10.67
N PHE A 180 -13.04 1.47 11.15
CA PHE A 180 -11.64 1.26 10.77
C PHE A 180 -11.48 0.95 9.29
N ALA A 181 -12.40 0.22 8.68
CA ALA A 181 -12.42 0.02 7.23
C ALA A 181 -12.54 1.35 6.49
N GLY A 182 -13.43 2.24 6.93
CA GLY A 182 -13.58 3.58 6.39
C GLY A 182 -12.30 4.41 6.49
N LEU A 183 -11.62 4.40 7.66
CA LEU A 183 -10.31 5.07 7.82
C LEU A 183 -9.28 4.54 6.82
N LEU A 184 -9.20 3.22 6.66
CA LEU A 184 -8.25 2.57 5.73
C LEU A 184 -8.57 2.86 4.26
N PHE A 185 -9.85 2.96 3.90
CA PHE A 185 -10.28 3.36 2.55
C PHE A 185 -9.91 4.82 2.27
N GLY A 186 -10.03 5.70 3.28
CA GLY A 186 -9.55 7.07 3.19
C GLY A 186 -8.04 7.14 2.95
N VAL A 187 -7.24 6.33 3.68
CA VAL A 187 -5.78 6.22 3.44
C VAL A 187 -5.49 5.74 2.02
N ALA A 188 -6.15 4.67 1.55
CA ALA A 188 -5.97 4.17 0.19
C ALA A 188 -6.29 5.24 -0.87
N PHE A 189 -7.39 5.97 -0.69
CA PHE A 189 -7.79 7.07 -1.55
C PHE A 189 -6.78 8.23 -1.53
N SER A 190 -6.25 8.59 -0.36
CA SER A 190 -5.23 9.64 -0.22
C SER A 190 -3.89 9.27 -0.84
N ILE A 191 -3.63 7.98 -1.11
CA ILE A 191 -2.47 7.52 -1.88
C ILE A 191 -2.77 7.56 -3.38
N ARG A 192 -3.98 7.14 -3.79
CA ARG A 192 -4.38 7.03 -5.20
C ARG A 192 -5.88 7.33 -5.38
N PHE A 193 -6.23 8.46 -6.00
CA PHE A 193 -7.63 8.89 -6.15
C PHE A 193 -8.49 7.89 -6.96
N GLN A 194 -7.90 7.19 -7.91
CA GLN A 194 -8.60 6.20 -8.73
C GLN A 194 -9.19 5.01 -7.94
N ILE A 195 -8.80 4.83 -6.68
CA ILE A 195 -9.41 3.86 -5.77
C ILE A 195 -10.92 4.12 -5.57
N VAL A 196 -11.39 5.35 -5.83
CA VAL A 196 -12.83 5.68 -5.76
C VAL A 196 -13.70 4.72 -6.58
N PHE A 197 -13.24 4.26 -7.74
CA PHE A 197 -14.01 3.30 -8.56
C PHE A 197 -14.15 1.93 -7.87
N MET A 198 -13.11 1.45 -7.20
CA MET A 198 -13.19 0.22 -6.41
C MET A 198 -14.09 0.40 -5.18
N LEU A 199 -14.01 1.56 -4.52
CA LEU A 199 -14.88 1.88 -3.37
C LEU A 199 -16.34 2.00 -3.79
N ALA A 200 -16.63 2.57 -4.96
CA ALA A 200 -17.97 2.60 -5.52
C ALA A 200 -18.54 1.18 -5.76
N GLY A 201 -17.73 0.29 -6.38
CA GLY A 201 -18.09 -1.11 -6.55
C GLY A 201 -18.33 -1.82 -5.21
N LEU A 202 -17.50 -1.58 -4.21
CA LEU A 202 -17.69 -2.11 -2.86
C LEU A 202 -18.96 -1.55 -2.20
N GLY A 203 -19.24 -0.25 -2.39
CA GLY A 203 -20.47 0.38 -1.92
C GLY A 203 -21.72 -0.30 -2.49
N ILE A 204 -21.73 -0.57 -3.80
CA ILE A 204 -22.82 -1.31 -4.46
C ILE A 204 -22.96 -2.72 -3.86
N ALA A 205 -21.83 -3.43 -3.66
CA ALA A 205 -21.87 -4.77 -3.06
C ALA A 205 -22.46 -4.76 -1.64
N ILE A 206 -22.08 -3.79 -0.80
CA ILE A 206 -22.59 -3.60 0.57
C ILE A 206 -24.11 -3.34 0.56
N LEU A 207 -24.61 -2.57 -0.41
CA LEU A 207 -26.05 -2.31 -0.58
C LEU A 207 -26.80 -3.56 -1.02
N ILE A 208 -26.27 -4.31 -1.99
CA ILE A 208 -26.87 -5.59 -2.46
C ILE A 208 -26.94 -6.60 -1.30
N LEU A 209 -25.92 -6.66 -0.46
CA LEU A 209 -25.86 -7.52 0.73
C LEU A 209 -26.75 -7.03 1.88
N LYS A 210 -27.52 -5.95 1.67
CA LYS A 210 -28.45 -5.35 2.65
C LYS A 210 -27.79 -5.06 3.99
N THR A 211 -26.55 -4.58 3.97
CA THR A 211 -25.83 -4.20 5.19
C THR A 211 -26.59 -3.10 5.93
N PRO A 212 -26.79 -3.19 7.25
CA PRO A 212 -27.51 -2.18 8.03
C PRO A 212 -26.90 -0.79 7.89
N PHE A 213 -27.73 0.22 7.68
CA PHE A 213 -27.32 1.60 7.38
C PHE A 213 -26.33 2.20 8.38
N LYS A 214 -26.43 1.84 9.67
CA LYS A 214 -25.51 2.26 10.72
C LYS A 214 -24.04 1.90 10.43
N TYR A 215 -23.81 0.77 9.75
CA TYR A 215 -22.46 0.32 9.38
C TYR A 215 -21.96 1.06 8.13
N ILE A 216 -22.85 1.32 7.17
CA ILE A 216 -22.51 2.13 6.00
C ILE A 216 -22.11 3.53 6.45
N LEU A 217 -22.89 4.13 7.35
CA LEU A 217 -22.57 5.43 7.93
C LEU A 217 -21.22 5.43 8.68
N SER A 218 -20.86 4.34 9.36
CA SER A 218 -19.56 4.25 10.05
C SER A 218 -18.37 4.18 9.06
N ILE A 219 -18.52 3.51 7.91
CA ILE A 219 -17.50 3.56 6.83
C ILE A 219 -17.34 4.99 6.32
N VAL A 220 -18.46 5.65 5.99
CA VAL A 220 -18.44 7.02 5.48
C VAL A 220 -17.79 7.97 6.49
N LEU A 221 -18.13 7.85 7.77
CA LEU A 221 -17.52 8.63 8.84
C LEU A 221 -16.01 8.42 8.91
N GLY A 222 -15.53 7.16 8.94
CA GLY A 222 -14.11 6.85 8.94
C GLY A 222 -13.38 7.40 7.71
N PHE A 223 -13.98 7.28 6.52
CA PHE A 223 -13.45 7.81 5.27
C PHE A 223 -13.31 9.35 5.34
N ILE A 224 -14.36 10.06 5.75
CA ILE A 224 -14.34 11.52 5.88
C ILE A 224 -13.28 11.98 6.88
N ILE A 225 -13.18 11.34 8.06
CA ILE A 225 -12.17 11.67 9.06
C ILE A 225 -10.76 11.60 8.45
N THR A 226 -10.45 10.54 7.70
CA THR A 226 -9.14 10.41 7.07
C THR A 226 -8.91 11.50 6.00
N ILE A 227 -9.90 11.77 5.15
CA ILE A 227 -9.77 12.80 4.11
C ILE A 227 -9.56 14.19 4.73
N LEU A 228 -10.31 14.55 5.76
CA LEU A 228 -10.12 15.83 6.46
C LEU A 228 -8.72 15.94 7.06
N PHE A 229 -8.18 14.85 7.60
CA PHE A 229 -6.83 14.82 8.14
C PHE A 229 -5.77 14.91 7.03
N THR A 230 -5.90 14.15 5.96
CA THR A 230 -4.90 14.10 4.88
C THR A 230 -4.94 15.32 3.95
N CYS A 231 -6.13 15.88 3.67
CA CYS A 231 -6.26 17.12 2.88
C CYS A 231 -6.05 18.39 3.71
N GLY A 232 -6.26 18.34 5.04
CA GLY A 232 -5.99 19.47 5.93
C GLY A 232 -4.50 19.65 6.27
N LEU A 233 -3.64 18.73 5.83
CA LEU A 233 -2.18 18.81 5.93
C LEU A 233 -1.53 19.36 4.64
N VAL A 234 -2.31 19.65 3.62
CA VAL A 234 -1.93 20.22 2.33
C VAL A 234 -2.50 21.62 2.21
#